data_14ea3b45e2eb741696d203e3ca5ebc40
#
_entry.id   14ea3b45e2eb741696d203e3ca5ebc40
#
_cell.length_a   1.000
_cell.length_b   1.000
_cell.length_c   1.000
_cell.angle_alpha   90.00
_cell.angle_beta   90.00
_cell.angle_gamma   90.00
#
_symmetry.space_group_name_H-M   'P 1'
#
loop_
_entity.id
_entity.type
_entity.pdbx_description
1 polymer ?
#
loop_
_entity_poly.entity_id
_entity_poly.type
_entity_poly.pdbx_seq_one_letter_code
_entity_poly.pdbx_strand_id
1 'polypeptide(L)'
;MVPFMYVVYRSAPVTVSAQTVVAHATSLGVAFVTSTFGTWHYSRAKAVAWRAATAYAVPGILSAFLVARLLTRVHEVHWVRAAFGVFLLVSAADMARRAMIPHPVHHGHPPHSSAWLGLAGFFGGGISSLLGIGGGLIAVPVLLYVGRMPVQAVAPTALAGVCLTTLAGSIGYMTGGAGPPVSPWMVGFVDARMAVPLAIGAVTSVPLGVRLNRTLSPQKLFWFFAATFSVMGVLLIKEGLGG
;
A
#
# COMPACT_ATOMS: atom_id res chain seq x y z
N MET A 1 -7.75 -0.70 -7.01
CA MET A 1 -7.24 -1.38 -8.23
C MET A 1 -7.61 -2.86 -8.23
N VAL A 2 -7.31 -3.60 -7.18
CA VAL A 2 -7.59 -5.06 -7.11
C VAL A 2 -9.06 -5.41 -7.45
N PRO A 3 -10.10 -4.76 -6.89
CA PRO A 3 -11.49 -5.09 -7.24
C PRO A 3 -11.84 -4.91 -8.72
N PHE A 4 -11.27 -3.88 -9.37
CA PHE A 4 -11.46 -3.67 -10.80
C PHE A 4 -10.84 -4.79 -11.64
N MET A 5 -9.66 -5.27 -11.26
CA MET A 5 -9.00 -6.39 -11.95
C MET A 5 -9.79 -7.69 -11.83
N TYR A 6 -10.45 -7.95 -10.70
CA TYR A 6 -11.33 -9.11 -10.57
C TYR A 6 -12.48 -9.09 -11.57
N VAL A 7 -13.07 -7.93 -11.84
CA VAL A 7 -14.13 -7.80 -12.85
C VAL A 7 -13.59 -8.11 -14.24
N VAL A 8 -12.39 -7.61 -14.57
CA VAL A 8 -11.76 -7.82 -15.88
C VAL A 8 -11.34 -9.27 -16.08
N TYR A 9 -10.79 -9.91 -15.05
CA TYR A 9 -10.31 -11.30 -15.14
C TYR A 9 -11.44 -12.33 -14.98
N ARG A 10 -12.66 -11.92 -14.64
CA ARG A 10 -13.80 -12.85 -14.47
C ARG A 10 -14.08 -13.70 -15.70
N SER A 11 -13.74 -13.22 -16.89
CA SER A 11 -13.91 -13.92 -18.16
C SER A 11 -12.67 -14.75 -18.57
N ALA A 12 -11.59 -14.73 -17.83
CA ALA A 12 -10.38 -15.48 -18.15
C ALA A 12 -10.54 -16.96 -17.77
N PRO A 13 -10.05 -17.90 -18.61
CA PRO A 13 -10.18 -19.34 -18.40
C PRO A 13 -9.17 -19.87 -17.37
N VAL A 14 -9.10 -19.24 -16.19
CA VAL A 14 -8.17 -19.57 -15.11
C VAL A 14 -8.89 -19.59 -13.78
N THR A 15 -8.35 -20.33 -12.81
CA THR A 15 -8.94 -20.45 -11.48
C THR A 15 -9.00 -19.11 -10.75
N VAL A 16 -9.99 -18.91 -9.90
CA VAL A 16 -10.19 -17.67 -9.11
C VAL A 16 -8.95 -17.34 -8.28
N SER A 17 -8.29 -18.36 -7.71
CA SER A 17 -7.05 -18.18 -6.95
C SER A 17 -5.92 -17.62 -7.81
N ALA A 18 -5.75 -18.10 -9.03
CA ALA A 18 -4.75 -17.60 -9.97
C ALA A 18 -5.03 -16.14 -10.40
N GLN A 19 -6.30 -15.80 -10.65
CA GLN A 19 -6.72 -14.43 -10.94
C GLN A 19 -6.39 -13.48 -9.78
N THR A 20 -6.58 -13.95 -8.54
CA THR A 20 -6.26 -13.20 -7.32
C THR A 20 -4.77 -12.85 -7.24
N VAL A 21 -3.90 -13.83 -7.45
CA VAL A 21 -2.44 -13.62 -7.41
C VAL A 21 -1.99 -12.66 -8.51
N VAL A 22 -2.51 -12.81 -9.73
CA VAL A 22 -2.20 -11.91 -10.86
C VAL A 22 -2.68 -10.47 -10.56
N ALA A 23 -3.88 -10.31 -10.00
CA ALA A 23 -4.40 -9.00 -9.63
C ALA A 23 -3.53 -8.32 -8.55
N HIS A 24 -3.09 -9.06 -7.54
CA HIS A 24 -2.20 -8.54 -6.50
C HIS A 24 -0.82 -8.17 -7.06
N ALA A 25 -0.21 -9.05 -7.86
CA ALA A 25 1.09 -8.82 -8.49
C ALA A 25 1.06 -7.58 -9.40
N THR A 26 0.05 -7.49 -10.26
CA THR A 26 -0.12 -6.35 -11.19
C THR A 26 -0.36 -5.06 -10.43
N SER A 27 -1.18 -5.09 -9.37
CA SER A 27 -1.43 -3.92 -8.51
C SER A 27 -0.16 -3.43 -7.82
N LEU A 28 0.72 -4.33 -7.36
CA LEU A 28 2.02 -3.95 -6.78
C LEU A 28 2.92 -3.28 -7.82
N GLY A 29 2.97 -3.78 -9.05
CA GLY A 29 3.73 -3.16 -10.14
C GLY A 29 3.27 -1.72 -10.41
N VAL A 30 1.96 -1.50 -10.48
CA VAL A 30 1.39 -0.15 -10.62
C VAL A 30 1.70 0.73 -9.40
N ALA A 31 1.61 0.16 -8.20
CA ALA A 31 1.92 0.88 -6.96
C ALA A 31 3.41 1.29 -6.90
N PHE A 32 4.33 0.46 -7.40
CA PHE A 32 5.73 0.82 -7.52
C PHE A 32 5.93 2.04 -8.42
N VAL A 33 5.37 2.03 -9.63
CA VAL A 33 5.49 3.17 -10.56
C VAL A 33 4.90 4.44 -9.94
N THR A 34 3.71 4.35 -9.38
CA THR A 34 3.00 5.49 -8.77
C THR A 34 3.75 6.06 -7.56
N SER A 35 4.25 5.18 -6.67
CA SER A 35 4.99 5.60 -5.48
C SER A 35 6.36 6.19 -5.83
N THR A 36 7.02 5.70 -6.89
CA THR A 36 8.26 6.29 -7.43
C THR A 36 8.05 7.73 -7.88
N PHE A 37 7.01 7.98 -8.66
CA PHE A 37 6.66 9.33 -9.10
C PHE A 37 6.26 10.24 -7.92
N GLY A 38 5.47 9.73 -6.99
CA GLY A 38 5.10 10.45 -5.78
C GLY A 38 6.31 10.81 -4.92
N THR A 39 7.20 9.86 -4.70
CA THR A 39 8.45 10.06 -3.95
C THR A 39 9.33 11.12 -4.63
N TRP A 40 9.44 11.07 -5.95
CA TRP A 40 10.20 12.06 -6.71
C TRP A 40 9.66 13.49 -6.52
N HIS A 41 8.33 13.67 -6.60
CA HIS A 41 7.70 14.96 -6.37
C HIS A 41 7.91 15.48 -4.94
N TYR A 42 7.73 14.61 -3.94
CA TYR A 42 7.90 14.99 -2.54
C TYR A 42 9.37 15.18 -2.14
N SER A 43 10.29 14.43 -2.74
CA SER A 43 11.73 14.61 -2.49
C SER A 43 12.24 15.96 -2.97
N ARG A 44 11.78 16.40 -4.14
CA ARG A 44 12.05 17.76 -4.65
C ARG A 44 11.51 18.85 -3.72
N ALA A 45 10.40 18.59 -3.06
CA ALA A 45 9.79 19.49 -2.07
C ALA A 45 10.42 19.36 -0.67
N LYS A 46 11.45 18.51 -0.49
CA LYS A 46 12.13 18.21 0.80
C LYS A 46 11.14 17.76 1.90
N ALA A 47 10.03 17.13 1.52
CA ALA A 47 8.96 16.73 2.44
C ALA A 47 9.13 15.31 2.99
N VAL A 48 10.11 14.53 2.50
CA VAL A 48 10.33 13.13 2.85
C VAL A 48 11.28 13.03 4.05
N ALA A 49 10.85 12.33 5.10
CA ALA A 49 11.72 11.98 6.23
C ALA A 49 12.46 10.65 5.92
N TRP A 50 13.57 10.74 5.20
CA TRP A 50 14.30 9.57 4.69
C TRP A 50 14.71 8.56 5.76
N ARG A 51 15.10 9.02 6.96
CA ARG A 51 15.48 8.12 8.07
C ARG A 51 14.31 7.21 8.49
N ALA A 52 13.09 7.76 8.55
CA ALA A 52 11.90 6.97 8.86
C ALA A 52 11.49 6.08 7.69
N ALA A 53 11.56 6.59 6.45
CA ALA A 53 11.27 5.82 5.25
C ALA A 53 12.20 4.60 5.11
N THR A 54 13.51 4.77 5.30
CA THR A 54 14.49 3.66 5.22
C THR A 54 14.36 2.69 6.38
N ALA A 55 14.14 3.17 7.60
CA ALA A 55 13.92 2.31 8.77
C ALA A 55 12.70 1.39 8.57
N TYR A 56 11.62 1.89 7.95
CA TYR A 56 10.45 1.11 7.57
C TYR A 56 10.73 0.19 6.36
N ALA A 57 11.37 0.72 5.31
CA ALA A 57 11.49 0.02 4.04
C ALA A 57 12.48 -1.15 4.08
N VAL A 58 13.62 -1.02 4.75
CA VAL A 58 14.69 -2.03 4.71
C VAL A 58 14.21 -3.42 5.18
N PRO A 59 13.60 -3.57 6.37
CA PRO A 59 13.02 -4.85 6.76
C PRO A 59 11.79 -5.22 5.92
N GLY A 60 11.02 -4.22 5.45
CA GLY A 60 9.86 -4.39 4.60
C GLY A 60 10.19 -4.98 3.22
N ILE A 61 11.35 -4.66 2.64
CA ILE A 61 11.85 -5.24 1.38
C ILE A 61 11.94 -6.76 1.49
N LEU A 62 12.59 -7.26 2.54
CA LEU A 62 12.77 -8.69 2.75
C LEU A 62 11.43 -9.41 2.87
N SER A 63 10.56 -8.92 3.74
CA SER A 63 9.25 -9.55 3.96
C SER A 63 8.35 -9.46 2.74
N ALA A 64 8.33 -8.32 2.04
CA ALA A 64 7.55 -8.14 0.82
C ALA A 64 7.97 -9.12 -0.28
N PHE A 65 9.27 -9.30 -0.49
CA PHE A 65 9.80 -10.27 -1.46
C PHE A 65 9.46 -11.71 -1.09
N LEU A 66 9.71 -12.10 0.17
CA LEU A 66 9.47 -13.47 0.64
C LEU A 66 7.97 -13.82 0.59
N VAL A 67 7.10 -12.94 1.05
CA VAL A 67 5.65 -13.15 1.04
C VAL A 67 5.13 -13.19 -0.40
N ALA A 68 5.60 -12.32 -1.30
CA ALA A 68 5.23 -12.37 -2.70
C ALA A 68 5.59 -13.74 -3.32
N ARG A 69 6.78 -14.25 -3.07
CA ARG A 69 7.18 -15.59 -3.56
C ARG A 69 6.39 -16.73 -2.94
N LEU A 70 6.05 -16.62 -1.65
CA LEU A 70 5.27 -17.64 -0.97
C LEU A 70 3.85 -17.71 -1.53
N LEU A 71 3.23 -16.57 -1.82
CA LEU A 71 1.86 -16.47 -2.35
C LEU A 71 1.71 -17.04 -3.77
N THR A 72 2.79 -17.14 -4.53
CA THR A 72 2.73 -17.86 -5.81
C THR A 72 2.48 -19.37 -5.64
N ARG A 73 2.62 -19.88 -4.40
CA ARG A 73 2.45 -21.30 -4.04
C ARG A 73 1.23 -21.58 -3.14
N VAL A 74 0.79 -20.56 -2.36
CA VAL A 74 -0.30 -20.69 -1.37
C VAL A 74 -1.42 -19.71 -1.72
N HIS A 75 -2.64 -20.21 -1.90
CA HIS A 75 -3.72 -19.47 -2.53
C HIS A 75 -4.83 -18.97 -1.58
N GLU A 76 -4.82 -19.31 -0.30
CA GLU A 76 -5.90 -18.97 0.62
C GLU A 76 -5.46 -18.05 1.77
N VAL A 77 -5.96 -16.81 1.73
CA VAL A 77 -5.65 -15.78 2.73
C VAL A 77 -6.88 -14.94 3.12
N HIS A 78 -8.07 -15.51 3.03
CA HIS A 78 -9.33 -14.79 3.26
C HIS A 78 -9.40 -14.13 4.65
N TRP A 79 -9.03 -14.84 5.69
CA TRP A 79 -9.04 -14.35 7.07
C TRP A 79 -8.09 -13.16 7.28
N VAL A 80 -6.95 -13.11 6.57
CA VAL A 80 -6.01 -11.98 6.65
C VAL A 80 -6.64 -10.72 6.08
N ARG A 81 -7.43 -10.83 5.01
CA ARG A 81 -8.17 -9.70 4.43
C ARG A 81 -9.16 -9.13 5.43
N ALA A 82 -9.95 -10.00 6.07
CA ALA A 82 -10.93 -9.60 7.07
C ALA A 82 -10.25 -8.93 8.27
N ALA A 83 -9.20 -9.54 8.83
CA ALA A 83 -8.44 -8.98 9.96
C ALA A 83 -7.83 -7.61 9.62
N PHE A 84 -7.29 -7.47 8.41
CA PHE A 84 -6.74 -6.19 7.95
C PHE A 84 -7.85 -5.15 7.71
N GLY A 85 -9.01 -5.56 7.21
CA GLY A 85 -10.17 -4.69 7.09
C GLY A 85 -10.62 -4.11 8.44
N VAL A 86 -10.66 -4.94 9.49
CA VAL A 86 -10.94 -4.50 10.87
C VAL A 86 -9.88 -3.50 11.36
N PHE A 87 -8.59 -3.79 11.14
CA PHE A 87 -7.52 -2.86 11.47
C PHE A 87 -7.68 -1.49 10.78
N LEU A 88 -8.08 -1.47 9.51
CA LEU A 88 -8.34 -0.23 8.79
C LEU A 88 -9.55 0.54 9.36
N LEU A 89 -10.62 -0.16 9.74
CA LEU A 89 -11.78 0.50 10.36
C LEU A 89 -11.44 1.13 11.72
N VAL A 90 -10.67 0.43 12.54
CA VAL A 90 -10.19 0.98 13.82
C VAL A 90 -9.29 2.20 13.58
N SER A 91 -8.38 2.12 12.61
CA SER A 91 -7.53 3.25 12.22
C SER A 91 -8.35 4.43 11.68
N ALA A 92 -9.40 4.15 10.88
CA ALA A 92 -10.31 5.17 10.36
C ALA A 92 -11.06 5.90 11.48
N ALA A 93 -11.57 5.14 12.46
CA ALA A 93 -12.28 5.70 13.60
C ALA A 93 -11.36 6.61 14.44
N ASP A 94 -10.11 6.19 14.70
CA ASP A 94 -9.16 7.04 15.42
C ASP A 94 -8.77 8.29 14.61
N MET A 95 -8.57 8.19 13.30
CA MET A 95 -8.31 9.34 12.44
C MET A 95 -9.50 10.31 12.40
N ALA A 96 -10.74 9.80 12.35
CA ALA A 96 -11.94 10.64 12.44
C ALA A 96 -12.00 11.38 13.79
N ARG A 97 -11.72 10.70 14.91
CA ARG A 97 -11.62 11.33 16.23
C ARG A 97 -10.57 12.46 16.26
N ARG A 98 -9.39 12.21 15.68
CA ARG A 98 -8.32 13.22 15.57
C ARG A 98 -8.70 14.40 14.68
N ALA A 99 -9.54 14.19 13.67
CA ALA A 99 -10.07 15.26 12.85
C ALA A 99 -11.07 16.16 13.60
N MET A 100 -11.83 15.61 14.56
CA MET A 100 -12.83 16.33 15.35
C MET A 100 -12.22 17.14 16.49
N ILE A 101 -11.11 16.69 17.06
CA ILE A 101 -10.48 17.36 18.21
C ILE A 101 -9.37 18.26 17.67
N PRO A 102 -9.40 19.59 17.97
CA PRO A 102 -8.27 20.46 17.68
C PRO A 102 -7.06 19.99 18.48
N HIS A 103 -6.13 19.30 17.83
CA HIS A 103 -4.89 18.93 18.49
C HIS A 103 -3.90 20.08 18.30
N PRO A 104 -3.28 20.58 19.38
CA PRO A 104 -2.07 21.37 19.23
C PRO A 104 -1.08 20.52 18.44
N VAL A 105 -0.46 21.14 17.45
CA VAL A 105 0.61 20.52 16.67
C VAL A 105 1.67 20.07 17.66
N HIS A 106 1.70 18.80 18.00
CA HIS A 106 2.71 18.26 18.90
C HIS A 106 4.05 18.28 18.16
N HIS A 107 4.75 19.38 18.36
CA HIS A 107 6.16 19.47 18.00
C HIS A 107 6.94 18.59 19.00
N GLY A 108 7.49 17.48 18.50
CA GLY A 108 8.70 16.98 19.11
C GLY A 108 8.62 15.90 20.17
N HIS A 109 7.70 14.94 20.10
CA HIS A 109 8.07 13.66 20.72
C HIS A 109 9.06 12.93 19.79
N PRO A 110 10.21 12.45 20.33
CA PRO A 110 11.12 11.66 19.53
C PRO A 110 10.36 10.45 18.96
N PRO A 111 10.62 10.07 17.70
CA PRO A 111 10.03 8.87 17.13
C PRO A 111 10.38 7.69 18.04
N HIS A 112 9.49 6.71 18.13
CA HIS A 112 9.86 5.42 18.70
C HIS A 112 11.14 4.93 17.99
N SER A 113 11.94 4.13 18.69
CA SER A 113 13.23 3.69 18.16
C SER A 113 13.08 3.15 16.73
N SER A 114 14.11 3.31 15.91
CA SER A 114 14.14 2.79 14.53
C SER A 114 13.82 1.30 14.45
N ALA A 115 14.04 0.55 15.53
CA ALA A 115 13.71 -0.87 15.66
C ALA A 115 12.18 -1.12 15.55
N TRP A 116 11.34 -0.31 16.21
CA TRP A 116 9.89 -0.44 16.12
C TRP A 116 9.36 -0.09 14.73
N LEU A 117 9.94 0.92 14.07
CA LEU A 117 9.64 1.23 12.68
C LEU A 117 10.05 0.08 11.75
N GLY A 118 11.20 -0.53 12.02
CA GLY A 118 11.68 -1.69 11.27
C GLY A 118 10.77 -2.90 11.43
N LEU A 119 10.36 -3.23 12.66
CA LEU A 119 9.43 -4.33 12.92
C LEU A 119 8.08 -4.10 12.23
N ALA A 120 7.54 -2.89 12.35
CA ALA A 120 6.29 -2.51 11.69
C ALA A 120 6.45 -2.50 10.15
N GLY A 121 7.61 -2.14 9.64
CA GLY A 121 7.95 -2.22 8.22
C GLY A 121 8.02 -3.66 7.72
N PHE A 122 8.58 -4.57 8.49
CA PHE A 122 8.62 -5.99 8.17
C PHE A 122 7.21 -6.56 8.01
N PHE A 123 6.35 -6.39 9.00
CA PHE A 123 4.95 -6.84 8.90
C PHE A 123 4.18 -6.07 7.83
N GLY A 124 4.39 -4.76 7.72
CA GLY A 124 3.74 -3.91 6.74
C GLY A 124 4.08 -4.27 5.30
N GLY A 125 5.34 -4.55 5.00
CA GLY A 125 5.79 -5.00 3.69
C GLY A 125 5.20 -6.36 3.30
N GLY A 126 5.22 -7.33 4.23
CA GLY A 126 4.65 -8.66 4.02
C GLY A 126 3.14 -8.62 3.77
N ILE A 127 2.38 -7.98 4.65
CA ILE A 127 0.92 -7.85 4.52
C ILE A 127 0.56 -7.06 3.26
N SER A 128 1.33 -6.03 2.92
CA SER A 128 1.13 -5.26 1.69
C SER A 128 1.28 -6.10 0.42
N SER A 129 2.32 -6.94 0.36
CA SER A 129 2.52 -7.88 -0.74
C SER A 129 1.41 -8.92 -0.80
N LEU A 130 1.00 -9.45 0.37
CA LEU A 130 -0.06 -10.44 0.49
C LEU A 130 -1.40 -9.93 -0.02
N LEU A 131 -1.73 -8.66 0.28
CA LEU A 131 -3.01 -8.07 -0.10
C LEU A 131 -2.98 -7.35 -1.47
N GLY A 132 -1.81 -7.16 -2.06
CA GLY A 132 -1.65 -6.44 -3.32
C GLY A 132 -2.07 -4.95 -3.25
N ILE A 133 -2.06 -4.34 -2.05
CA ILE A 133 -2.58 -2.98 -1.82
C ILE A 133 -1.50 -1.91 -2.06
N GLY A 134 -0.24 -2.29 -2.18
CA GLY A 134 0.86 -1.36 -2.39
C GLY A 134 1.34 -0.61 -1.14
N GLY A 135 1.05 -1.11 0.07
CA GLY A 135 1.68 -0.71 1.33
C GLY A 135 1.26 0.62 1.95
N GLY A 136 0.71 1.55 1.19
CA GLY A 136 0.35 2.88 1.69
C GLY A 136 -0.65 2.85 2.85
N LEU A 137 -1.63 1.94 2.79
CA LEU A 137 -2.65 1.77 3.83
C LEU A 137 -2.07 1.29 5.17
N ILE A 138 -0.92 0.63 5.17
CA ILE A 138 -0.21 0.19 6.38
C ILE A 138 0.82 1.24 6.81
N ALA A 139 1.60 1.75 5.86
CA ALA A 139 2.64 2.72 6.14
C ALA A 139 2.10 4.01 6.78
N VAL A 140 0.91 4.47 6.36
CA VAL A 140 0.29 5.69 6.93
C VAL A 140 0.03 5.56 8.42
N PRO A 141 -0.74 4.58 8.94
CA PRO A 141 -0.93 4.45 10.37
C PRO A 141 0.37 4.14 11.13
N VAL A 142 1.26 3.32 10.55
CA VAL A 142 2.55 3.03 11.19
C VAL A 142 3.38 4.30 11.38
N LEU A 143 3.54 5.12 10.36
CA LEU A 143 4.32 6.36 10.46
C LEU A 143 3.64 7.39 11.37
N LEU A 144 2.30 7.41 11.41
CA LEU A 144 1.54 8.30 12.27
C LEU A 144 1.67 7.91 13.75
N TYR A 145 1.51 6.61 14.08
CA TYR A 145 1.43 6.15 15.47
C TYR A 145 2.80 5.74 16.02
N VAL A 146 3.57 4.95 15.27
CA VAL A 146 4.89 4.45 15.65
C VAL A 146 5.95 5.49 15.34
N GLY A 147 5.89 6.09 14.16
CA GLY A 147 6.78 7.18 13.73
C GLY A 147 6.51 8.51 14.42
N ARG A 148 5.33 8.69 15.03
CA ARG A 148 4.88 9.96 15.65
C ARG A 148 5.07 11.18 14.75
N MET A 149 4.85 10.98 13.46
CA MET A 149 5.08 12.01 12.45
C MET A 149 3.86 12.93 12.30
N PRO A 150 4.08 14.22 11.97
CA PRO A 150 2.98 15.10 11.60
C PRO A 150 2.30 14.58 10.33
N VAL A 151 0.96 14.65 10.29
CA VAL A 151 0.15 14.03 9.23
C VAL A 151 0.56 14.49 7.81
N GLN A 152 1.04 15.72 7.66
CA GLN A 152 1.53 16.24 6.37
C GLN A 152 2.81 15.53 5.88
N ALA A 153 3.68 15.06 6.79
CA ALA A 153 4.90 14.34 6.46
C ALA A 153 4.69 12.83 6.31
N VAL A 154 3.55 12.31 6.76
CA VAL A 154 3.23 10.89 6.71
C VAL A 154 3.12 10.40 5.27
N ALA A 155 2.31 11.04 4.43
CA ALA A 155 2.11 10.60 3.04
C ALA A 155 3.41 10.65 2.21
N PRO A 156 4.21 11.74 2.24
CA PRO A 156 5.51 11.78 1.58
C PRO A 156 6.46 10.64 2.00
N THR A 157 6.56 10.40 3.30
CA THR A 157 7.47 9.40 3.87
C THR A 157 6.97 7.98 3.62
N ALA A 158 5.64 7.76 3.70
CA ALA A 158 5.02 6.50 3.34
C ALA A 158 5.30 6.11 1.90
N LEU A 159 5.12 7.04 0.95
CA LEU A 159 5.40 6.78 -0.47
C LEU A 159 6.85 6.37 -0.73
N ALA A 160 7.81 7.00 -0.06
CA ALA A 160 9.23 6.64 -0.18
C ALA A 160 9.50 5.22 0.35
N GLY A 161 8.92 4.85 1.49
CA GLY A 161 9.03 3.48 2.02
C GLY A 161 8.32 2.45 1.14
N VAL A 162 7.12 2.78 0.69
CA VAL A 162 6.29 1.95 -0.20
C VAL A 162 6.94 1.70 -1.55
N CYS A 163 7.62 2.68 -2.12
CA CYS A 163 8.33 2.52 -3.39
C CYS A 163 9.30 1.33 -3.34
N LEU A 164 10.08 1.21 -2.28
CA LEU A 164 11.06 0.14 -2.13
C LEU A 164 10.40 -1.22 -1.84
N THR A 165 9.39 -1.25 -0.98
CA THR A 165 8.70 -2.51 -0.63
C THR A 165 7.86 -3.04 -1.80
N THR A 166 7.22 -2.17 -2.58
CA THR A 166 6.45 -2.59 -3.76
C THR A 166 7.35 -3.04 -4.91
N LEU A 167 8.53 -2.44 -5.08
CA LEU A 167 9.54 -2.94 -6.01
C LEU A 167 9.94 -4.37 -5.65
N ALA A 168 10.28 -4.62 -4.38
CA ALA A 168 10.69 -5.93 -3.91
C ALA A 168 9.58 -6.98 -4.06
N GLY A 169 8.34 -6.62 -3.68
CA GLY A 169 7.18 -7.48 -3.86
C GLY A 169 6.89 -7.79 -5.33
N SER A 170 6.97 -6.78 -6.22
CA SER A 170 6.80 -6.97 -7.66
C SER A 170 7.85 -7.92 -8.24
N ILE A 171 9.12 -7.74 -7.87
CA ILE A 171 10.20 -8.66 -8.27
C ILE A 171 9.92 -10.08 -7.74
N GLY A 172 9.44 -10.20 -6.49
CA GLY A 172 9.07 -11.50 -5.91
C GLY A 172 8.01 -12.22 -6.74
N TYR A 173 6.97 -11.53 -7.20
CA TYR A 173 5.94 -12.08 -8.09
C TYR A 173 6.45 -12.35 -9.52
N MET A 174 7.29 -11.48 -10.07
CA MET A 174 7.87 -11.69 -11.41
C MET A 174 8.79 -12.90 -11.46
N THR A 175 9.51 -13.19 -10.37
CA THR A 175 10.46 -14.30 -10.26
C THR A 175 9.88 -15.54 -9.61
N GLY A 176 8.62 -15.53 -9.19
CA GLY A 176 7.96 -16.62 -8.45
C GLY A 176 7.60 -17.84 -9.28
N GLY A 177 7.81 -17.80 -10.59
CA GLY A 177 7.51 -18.87 -11.57
C GLY A 177 6.78 -18.34 -12.79
N ALA A 178 6.38 -19.22 -13.69
CA ALA A 178 5.50 -18.88 -14.80
C ALA A 178 4.10 -18.62 -14.26
N GLY A 179 3.58 -17.41 -14.46
CA GLY A 179 2.21 -17.07 -14.12
C GLY A 179 1.19 -17.82 -14.99
N PRO A 180 -0.08 -17.87 -14.56
CA PRO A 180 -1.13 -18.49 -15.37
C PRO A 180 -1.31 -17.70 -16.67
N PRO A 181 -1.68 -18.34 -17.80
CA PRO A 181 -1.80 -17.68 -19.10
C PRO A 181 -3.07 -16.81 -19.21
N VAL A 182 -3.15 -15.76 -18.38
CA VAL A 182 -4.27 -14.82 -18.38
C VAL A 182 -4.16 -13.83 -19.55
N SER A 183 -2.93 -13.52 -19.96
CA SER A 183 -2.63 -12.56 -21.02
C SER A 183 -1.30 -12.91 -21.69
N PRO A 184 -1.11 -12.60 -22.99
CA PRO A 184 0.17 -12.79 -23.67
C PRO A 184 1.27 -11.84 -23.18
N TRP A 185 0.92 -10.84 -22.37
CA TRP A 185 1.83 -9.82 -21.83
C TRP A 185 2.19 -10.06 -20.36
N MET A 186 2.26 -11.32 -19.96
CA MET A 186 2.63 -11.69 -18.59
C MET A 186 4.15 -11.66 -18.39
N VAL A 187 4.57 -11.05 -17.27
CA VAL A 187 5.95 -11.13 -16.76
C VAL A 187 5.88 -11.79 -15.37
N GLY A 188 6.11 -13.09 -15.30
CA GLY A 188 5.77 -13.89 -14.13
C GLY A 188 4.26 -13.80 -13.85
N PHE A 189 3.89 -13.29 -12.68
CA PHE A 189 2.49 -13.06 -12.28
C PHE A 189 1.98 -11.63 -12.56
N VAL A 190 2.80 -10.75 -13.15
CA VAL A 190 2.40 -9.37 -13.47
C VAL A 190 1.87 -9.28 -14.91
N ASP A 191 0.64 -8.81 -15.08
CA ASP A 191 0.04 -8.56 -16.39
C ASP A 191 0.35 -7.13 -16.86
N ALA A 192 1.28 -6.99 -17.79
CA ALA A 192 1.69 -5.69 -18.33
C ALA A 192 0.55 -4.99 -19.11
N ARG A 193 -0.38 -5.75 -19.73
CA ARG A 193 -1.52 -5.21 -20.45
C ARG A 193 -2.41 -4.35 -19.54
N MET A 194 -2.60 -4.78 -18.29
CA MET A 194 -3.37 -4.05 -17.29
C MET A 194 -2.50 -3.05 -16.52
N ALA A 195 -1.24 -3.40 -16.23
CA ALA A 195 -0.34 -2.54 -15.46
C ALA A 195 -0.06 -1.21 -16.14
N VAL A 196 0.18 -1.21 -17.47
CA VAL A 196 0.58 0.01 -18.21
C VAL A 196 -0.52 1.09 -18.19
N PRO A 197 -1.77 0.86 -18.62
CA PRO A 197 -2.78 1.90 -18.60
C PRO A 197 -3.13 2.36 -17.19
N LEU A 198 -3.14 1.45 -16.21
CA LEU A 198 -3.36 1.81 -14.80
C LEU A 198 -2.22 2.66 -14.24
N ALA A 199 -0.96 2.36 -14.60
CA ALA A 199 0.19 3.16 -14.19
C ALA A 199 0.14 4.56 -14.81
N ILE A 200 -0.22 4.70 -16.09
CA ILE A 200 -0.37 6.00 -16.75
C ILE A 200 -1.45 6.83 -16.03
N GLY A 201 -2.63 6.26 -15.79
CA GLY A 201 -3.70 6.95 -15.07
C GLY A 201 -3.33 7.33 -13.64
N ALA A 202 -2.61 6.44 -12.94
CA ALA A 202 -2.13 6.72 -11.58
C ALA A 202 -1.07 7.83 -11.56
N VAL A 203 -0.08 7.79 -12.46
CA VAL A 203 1.00 8.78 -12.53
C VAL A 203 0.47 10.17 -12.87
N THR A 204 -0.47 10.27 -13.80
CA THR A 204 -1.10 11.56 -14.16
C THR A 204 -1.85 12.21 -13.00
N SER A 205 -2.37 11.42 -12.05
CA SER A 205 -3.04 11.93 -10.85
C SER A 205 -2.10 12.29 -9.69
N VAL A 206 -0.83 11.83 -9.71
CA VAL A 206 0.16 12.10 -8.64
C VAL A 206 0.33 13.60 -8.34
N PRO A 207 0.53 14.51 -9.32
CA PRO A 207 0.72 15.94 -9.03
C PRO A 207 -0.47 16.55 -8.27
N LEU A 208 -1.70 16.11 -8.60
CA LEU A 208 -2.90 16.54 -7.90
C LEU A 208 -2.88 16.07 -6.43
N GLY A 209 -2.55 14.80 -6.19
CA GLY A 209 -2.44 14.23 -4.85
C GLY A 209 -1.37 14.94 -4.01
N VAL A 210 -0.21 15.24 -4.59
CA VAL A 210 0.86 15.99 -3.95
C VAL A 210 0.40 17.41 -3.59
N ARG A 211 -0.28 18.10 -4.52
CA ARG A 211 -0.81 19.44 -4.29
C ARG A 211 -1.85 19.42 -3.15
N LEU A 212 -2.80 18.50 -3.18
CA LEU A 212 -3.81 18.35 -2.13
C LEU A 212 -3.18 18.11 -0.75
N ASN A 213 -2.22 17.19 -0.65
CA ASN A 213 -1.53 16.92 0.62
C ASN A 213 -0.82 18.15 1.20
N ARG A 214 -0.31 19.03 0.35
CA ARG A 214 0.40 20.25 0.79
C ARG A 214 -0.50 21.42 1.11
N THR A 215 -1.68 21.47 0.52
CA THR A 215 -2.63 22.61 0.66
C THR A 215 -3.73 22.33 1.69
N LEU A 216 -4.03 21.07 1.96
CA LEU A 216 -5.07 20.71 2.93
C LEU A 216 -4.57 20.91 4.37
N SER A 217 -5.47 21.37 5.22
CA SER A 217 -5.23 21.43 6.65
C SER A 217 -5.11 20.03 7.27
N PRO A 218 -4.43 19.87 8.42
CA PRO A 218 -4.32 18.58 9.10
C PRO A 218 -5.66 17.88 9.30
N GLN A 219 -6.69 18.61 9.68
CA GLN A 219 -8.04 18.08 9.91
C GLN A 219 -8.62 17.48 8.62
N LYS A 220 -8.48 18.18 7.48
CA LYS A 220 -8.96 17.70 6.19
C LYS A 220 -8.21 16.45 5.74
N LEU A 221 -6.90 16.36 6.01
CA LEU A 221 -6.10 15.17 5.73
C LEU A 221 -6.54 13.98 6.59
N PHE A 222 -6.81 14.19 7.89
CA PHE A 222 -7.34 13.14 8.76
C PHE A 222 -8.71 12.65 8.27
N TRP A 223 -9.61 13.53 7.86
CA TRP A 223 -10.90 13.14 7.27
C TRP A 223 -10.74 12.36 5.97
N PHE A 224 -9.82 12.79 5.11
CA PHE A 224 -9.52 12.09 3.87
C PHE A 224 -9.00 10.67 4.11
N PHE A 225 -8.06 10.51 5.04
CA PHE A 225 -7.57 9.18 5.42
C PHE A 225 -8.66 8.33 6.08
N ALA A 226 -9.45 8.91 7.00
CA ALA A 226 -10.55 8.22 7.65
C ALA A 226 -11.56 7.67 6.61
N ALA A 227 -11.99 8.50 5.66
CA ALA A 227 -12.91 8.10 4.59
C ALA A 227 -12.30 6.98 3.73
N THR A 228 -11.05 7.14 3.28
CA THR A 228 -10.35 6.13 2.46
C THR A 228 -10.22 4.81 3.19
N PHE A 229 -9.82 4.83 4.47
CA PHE A 229 -9.64 3.61 5.28
C PHE A 229 -10.98 2.94 5.61
N SER A 230 -12.05 3.73 5.83
CA SER A 230 -13.40 3.17 6.03
C SER A 230 -13.88 2.41 4.80
N VAL A 231 -13.75 3.01 3.62
CA VAL A 231 -14.16 2.36 2.36
C VAL A 231 -13.35 1.09 2.12
N MET A 232 -12.02 1.17 2.24
CA MET A 232 -11.14 0.01 2.03
C MET A 232 -11.35 -1.07 3.09
N GLY A 233 -11.56 -0.69 4.35
CA GLY A 233 -11.83 -1.62 5.43
C GLY A 233 -13.11 -2.43 5.21
N VAL A 234 -14.21 -1.77 4.82
CA VAL A 234 -15.48 -2.43 4.49
C VAL A 234 -15.32 -3.37 3.29
N LEU A 235 -14.64 -2.94 2.23
CA LEU A 235 -14.41 -3.77 1.04
C LEU A 235 -13.61 -5.04 1.39
N LEU A 236 -12.55 -4.90 2.16
CA LEU A 236 -11.70 -6.04 2.56
C LEU A 236 -12.42 -7.01 3.49
N ILE A 237 -13.28 -6.52 4.39
CA ILE A 237 -14.12 -7.41 5.23
C ILE A 237 -15.09 -8.19 4.35
N LYS A 238 -15.76 -7.53 3.41
CA LYS A 238 -16.67 -8.21 2.48
C LYS A 238 -15.96 -9.28 1.67
N GLU A 239 -14.79 -8.97 1.13
CA GLU A 239 -13.98 -9.95 0.37
C GLU A 239 -13.44 -11.08 1.27
N GLY A 240 -13.12 -10.80 2.53
CA GLY A 240 -12.63 -11.79 3.48
C GLY A 240 -13.70 -12.73 4.05
N LEU A 241 -14.96 -12.28 4.07
CA LEU A 241 -16.10 -13.08 4.60
C LEU A 241 -16.93 -13.72 3.49
N GLY A 242 -16.80 -13.25 2.26
CA GLY A 242 -17.63 -13.69 1.11
C GLY A 242 -16.95 -14.69 0.17
N GLY A 243 -15.77 -15.23 0.57
CA GLY A 243 -14.98 -16.21 -0.19
C GLY A 243 -15.15 -17.63 0.29
#